data_4d9a6e77e34df6fd8e9a95632c78fdb2
#
_entry.id   4d9a6e77e34df6fd8e9a95632c78fdb2
#
_cell.length_a   1.000
_cell.length_b   1.000
_cell.length_c   1.000
_cell.angle_alpha   90.00
_cell.angle_beta   90.00
_cell.angle_gamma   90.00
#
_symmetry.space_group_name_H-M   'P 1'
#
loop_
_entity.id
_entity.type
_entity.pdbx_description
1 polymer ?
#
loop_
_entity_poly.entity_id
_entity_poly.type
_entity_poly.pdbx_seq_one_letter_code
_entity_poly.pdbx_strand_id
1 'polypeptide(L)'
;MKFVRFRKEKELKYGAVEGDRVREIKGSVFSDYETSDKKYSISDINIVAPSRPSKIIAVGLNYRSHAEELKMDIPEEPLIFMKPPTAVVGHEENIIFPSMAKRVDYEGELGVVIGKACRNVAARDACEYIVGYTCFNDVTARDLQKKDIQFTRSKSFDSFAPMGPFIETELDPDNTRIESFLNGEKKQSGSTRDLIFSVDYLVCFISRIMTLLPGDVIATGTPAGIGPMQVGDIVEVKIDGIGTLKNSVVRGK
;
A
#
# COMPACT_ATOMS: atom_id res chain seq x y z
N MET A 1 3.70 15.16 8.11
CA MET A 1 4.62 15.56 6.99
C MET A 1 4.55 14.51 5.88
N LYS A 2 4.53 14.92 4.60
CA LYS A 2 4.50 13.96 3.46
C LYS A 2 5.87 13.81 2.85
N PHE A 3 6.34 12.57 2.75
CA PHE A 3 7.52 12.22 1.96
C PHE A 3 7.12 11.70 0.59
N VAL A 4 7.90 12.04 -0.42
CA VAL A 4 7.80 11.55 -1.78
C VAL A 4 9.12 10.98 -2.25
N ARG A 5 9.06 9.86 -2.96
CA ARG A 5 10.21 9.33 -3.69
C ARG A 5 9.98 9.61 -5.16
N PHE A 6 10.95 10.22 -5.82
CA PHE A 6 10.78 10.68 -7.18
C PHE A 6 12.05 10.53 -8.02
N ARG A 7 11.87 10.52 -9.32
CA ARG A 7 12.95 10.58 -10.29
C ARG A 7 12.98 11.97 -10.92
N LYS A 8 14.15 12.60 -10.89
CA LYS A 8 14.46 13.80 -11.66
C LYS A 8 15.63 13.50 -12.57
N GLU A 9 15.45 13.61 -13.87
CA GLU A 9 16.41 13.14 -14.88
C GLU A 9 16.71 11.64 -14.71
N LYS A 10 17.94 11.27 -14.34
CA LYS A 10 18.34 9.87 -14.06
C LYS A 10 18.50 9.54 -12.57
N GLU A 11 18.36 10.57 -11.71
CA GLU A 11 18.59 10.41 -10.27
C GLU A 11 17.28 10.09 -9.54
N LEU A 12 17.39 9.20 -8.57
CA LEU A 12 16.32 8.83 -7.66
C LEU A 12 16.54 9.54 -6.33
N LYS A 13 15.53 10.28 -5.87
CA LYS A 13 15.61 11.16 -4.71
C LYS A 13 14.41 10.97 -3.79
N TYR A 14 14.58 11.42 -2.56
CA TYR A 14 13.49 11.67 -1.63
C TYR A 14 13.28 13.18 -1.46
N GLY A 15 12.07 13.56 -1.11
CA GLY A 15 11.73 14.93 -0.77
C GLY A 15 10.55 15.03 0.19
N ALA A 16 10.47 16.16 0.88
CA ALA A 16 9.33 16.58 1.68
C ALA A 16 8.37 17.42 0.81
N VAL A 17 7.09 17.10 0.84
CA VAL A 17 6.06 17.82 0.08
C VAL A 17 5.67 19.10 0.82
N GLU A 18 5.77 20.24 0.16
CA GLU A 18 5.41 21.58 0.65
C GLU A 18 4.43 22.23 -0.34
N GLY A 19 3.14 21.99 -0.17
CA GLY A 19 2.11 22.44 -1.11
C GLY A 19 2.28 21.80 -2.50
N ASP A 20 2.52 22.59 -3.52
CA ASP A 20 2.77 22.19 -4.91
C ASP A 20 4.25 21.91 -5.22
N ARG A 21 5.10 22.00 -4.21
CA ARG A 21 6.56 21.80 -4.32
C ARG A 21 7.06 20.65 -3.49
N VAL A 22 8.20 20.14 -3.89
CA VAL A 22 8.95 19.10 -3.18
C VAL A 22 10.32 19.64 -2.84
N ARG A 23 10.64 19.73 -1.54
CA ARG A 23 11.97 20.04 -1.04
C ARG A 23 12.82 18.78 -1.02
N GLU A 24 13.94 18.78 -1.73
CA GLU A 24 14.87 17.63 -1.78
C GLU A 24 15.40 17.27 -0.38
N ILE A 25 15.46 15.98 -0.11
CA ILE A 25 16.08 15.39 1.09
C ILE A 25 17.41 14.77 0.67
N LYS A 26 18.46 15.07 1.44
CA LYS A 26 19.76 14.39 1.38
C LYS A 26 19.75 13.26 2.40
N GLY A 27 20.10 12.06 2.02
CA GLY A 27 20.01 10.87 2.86
C GLY A 27 18.76 10.06 2.56
N SER A 28 18.21 9.39 3.57
CA SER A 28 17.06 8.51 3.42
C SER A 28 16.00 8.82 4.48
N VAL A 29 14.74 8.79 4.10
CA VAL A 29 13.60 8.93 5.05
C VAL A 29 13.53 7.79 6.08
N PHE A 30 14.33 6.75 5.90
CA PHE A 30 14.47 5.60 6.81
C PHE A 30 15.70 5.69 7.74
N SER A 31 16.44 6.78 7.70
CA SER A 31 17.60 7.07 8.54
C SER A 31 17.71 8.57 8.76
N ASP A 32 18.84 9.04 9.26
CA ASP A 32 19.09 10.48 9.38
C ASP A 32 19.09 11.13 8.00
N TYR A 33 18.39 12.25 7.87
CA TYR A 33 18.33 13.03 6.66
C TYR A 33 18.39 14.53 6.94
N GLU A 34 18.83 15.28 5.93
CA GLU A 34 18.82 16.74 5.93
C GLU A 34 17.94 17.25 4.78
N THR A 35 17.23 18.33 5.00
CA THR A 35 16.55 19.05 3.92
C THR A 35 17.52 19.94 3.19
N SER A 36 17.47 19.94 1.86
CA SER A 36 18.27 20.85 1.04
C SER A 36 17.48 22.11 0.67
N ASP A 37 18.17 23.12 0.11
CA ASP A 37 17.49 24.31 -0.41
C ASP A 37 16.84 24.09 -1.79
N LYS A 38 17.11 22.93 -2.42
CA LYS A 38 16.55 22.61 -3.73
C LYS A 38 15.07 22.25 -3.61
N LYS A 39 14.25 22.91 -4.45
CA LYS A 39 12.83 22.65 -4.57
C LYS A 39 12.46 22.38 -6.03
N TYR A 40 11.55 21.45 -6.23
CA TYR A 40 11.00 21.09 -7.54
C TYR A 40 9.48 21.32 -7.53
N SER A 41 8.88 21.71 -8.66
CA SER A 41 7.44 21.58 -8.79
C SER A 41 7.06 20.08 -8.81
N ILE A 42 5.95 19.73 -8.19
CA ILE A 42 5.47 18.34 -8.17
C ILE A 42 5.12 17.86 -9.59
N SER A 43 4.74 18.78 -10.49
CA SER A 43 4.47 18.51 -11.91
C SER A 43 5.72 18.20 -12.73
N ASP A 44 6.91 18.57 -12.24
CA ASP A 44 8.19 18.46 -12.99
C ASP A 44 9.00 17.23 -12.57
N ILE A 45 8.46 16.41 -11.68
CA ILE A 45 9.10 15.19 -11.18
C ILE A 45 8.28 13.96 -11.53
N ASN A 46 8.94 12.83 -11.72
CA ASN A 46 8.27 11.55 -11.88
C ASN A 46 8.20 10.86 -10.51
N ILE A 47 7.00 10.83 -9.93
CA ILE A 47 6.74 10.16 -8.64
C ILE A 47 6.85 8.65 -8.88
N VAL A 48 7.58 7.96 -8.01
CA VAL A 48 7.72 6.51 -8.03
C VAL A 48 7.24 5.92 -6.71
N ALA A 49 7.14 4.60 -6.61
CA ALA A 49 6.74 3.95 -5.37
C ALA A 49 7.57 4.49 -4.18
N PRO A 50 6.93 4.91 -3.08
CA PRO A 50 7.58 5.69 -2.01
C PRO A 50 8.58 4.86 -1.20
N SER A 51 8.51 3.53 -1.29
CA SER A 51 9.45 2.60 -0.66
C SER A 51 9.94 1.54 -1.65
N ARG A 52 11.03 0.85 -1.28
CA ARG A 52 11.51 -0.39 -1.90
C ARG A 52 11.58 -1.46 -0.82
N PRO A 53 10.46 -2.09 -0.52
CA PRO A 53 10.39 -3.06 0.57
C PRO A 53 11.27 -4.28 0.27
N SER A 54 11.82 -4.90 1.31
CA SER A 54 12.41 -6.23 1.20
C SER A 54 11.32 -7.30 1.07
N LYS A 55 10.15 -7.00 1.63
CA LYS A 55 8.92 -7.80 1.56
C LYS A 55 7.70 -6.92 1.83
N ILE A 56 6.57 -7.38 1.35
CA ILE A 56 5.26 -6.82 1.69
C ILE A 56 4.49 -7.92 2.40
N ILE A 57 3.99 -7.62 3.60
CA ILE A 57 3.11 -8.51 4.35
C ILE A 57 1.70 -7.98 4.21
N ALA A 58 0.80 -8.79 3.69
CA ALA A 58 -0.60 -8.42 3.53
C ALA A 58 -1.49 -9.23 4.47
N VAL A 59 -2.61 -8.64 4.86
CA VAL A 59 -3.57 -9.23 5.77
C VAL A 59 -4.84 -9.58 5.01
N GLY A 60 -5.25 -10.83 5.08
CA GLY A 60 -6.36 -11.37 4.29
C GLY A 60 -7.70 -10.72 4.62
N LEU A 61 -8.33 -11.07 5.72
CA LEU A 61 -9.64 -10.56 6.15
C LEU A 61 -9.47 -9.65 7.36
N ASN A 62 -9.55 -8.34 7.18
CA ASN A 62 -9.34 -7.38 8.27
C ASN A 62 -10.39 -6.27 8.38
N TYR A 63 -11.48 -6.34 7.61
CA TYR A 63 -12.63 -5.44 7.75
C TYR A 63 -13.90 -6.24 7.99
N ARG A 64 -14.71 -5.81 8.98
CA ARG A 64 -16.02 -6.45 9.28
C ARG A 64 -16.94 -6.45 8.06
N SER A 65 -17.02 -5.30 7.36
CA SER A 65 -17.84 -5.16 6.14
C SER A 65 -17.39 -6.11 5.02
N HIS A 66 -16.08 -6.39 4.90
CA HIS A 66 -15.57 -7.34 3.91
C HIS A 66 -15.84 -8.80 4.31
N ALA A 67 -15.78 -9.11 5.61
CA ALA A 67 -16.20 -10.43 6.12
C ALA A 67 -17.66 -10.72 5.80
N GLU A 68 -18.54 -9.73 6.03
CA GLU A 68 -19.98 -9.82 5.70
C GLU A 68 -20.21 -9.99 4.18
N GLU A 69 -19.51 -9.22 3.32
CA GLU A 69 -19.57 -9.33 1.87
C GLU A 69 -19.21 -10.75 1.38
N LEU A 70 -18.15 -11.32 1.95
CA LEU A 70 -17.66 -12.65 1.59
C LEU A 70 -18.40 -13.79 2.32
N LYS A 71 -19.27 -13.49 3.29
CA LYS A 71 -19.95 -14.45 4.17
C LYS A 71 -18.96 -15.36 4.91
N MET A 72 -17.88 -14.77 5.40
CA MET A 72 -16.83 -15.44 6.15
C MET A 72 -16.91 -15.05 7.63
N ASP A 73 -16.53 -15.98 8.50
CA ASP A 73 -16.39 -15.71 9.91
C ASP A 73 -15.20 -14.76 10.16
N ILE A 74 -15.31 -13.96 11.21
CA ILE A 74 -14.22 -13.09 11.66
C ILE A 74 -13.10 -13.98 12.20
N PRO A 75 -11.86 -13.86 11.69
CA PRO A 75 -10.76 -14.68 12.14
C PRO A 75 -10.33 -14.30 13.57
N GLU A 76 -9.88 -15.28 14.34
CA GLU A 76 -9.34 -15.08 15.71
C GLU A 76 -7.96 -14.42 15.68
N GLU A 77 -7.15 -14.67 14.64
CA GLU A 77 -5.82 -14.12 14.40
C GLU A 77 -5.67 -13.62 12.97
N PRO A 78 -4.74 -12.67 12.70
CA PRO A 78 -4.50 -12.17 11.35
C PRO A 78 -4.07 -13.28 10.39
N LEU A 79 -4.80 -13.47 9.30
CA LEU A 79 -4.37 -14.29 8.18
C LEU A 79 -3.38 -13.49 7.33
N ILE A 80 -2.09 -13.80 7.43
CA ILE A 80 -1.04 -13.09 6.71
C ILE A 80 -0.54 -13.87 5.49
N PHE A 81 -0.16 -13.13 4.46
CA PHE A 81 0.56 -13.64 3.30
C PHE A 81 1.57 -12.59 2.80
N MET A 82 2.45 -12.98 1.90
CA MET A 82 3.47 -12.06 1.38
C MET A 82 3.27 -11.79 -0.11
N LYS A 83 3.62 -10.55 -0.51
CA LYS A 83 3.82 -10.17 -1.91
C LYS A 83 5.30 -9.84 -2.12
N PRO A 84 5.89 -10.25 -3.26
CA PRO A 84 7.32 -10.02 -3.51
C PRO A 84 7.59 -8.54 -3.85
N PRO A 85 8.80 -8.05 -3.62
CA PRO A 85 9.20 -6.69 -4.00
C PRO A 85 9.04 -6.37 -5.49
N THR A 86 9.12 -7.39 -6.36
CA THR A 86 8.95 -7.26 -7.82
C THR A 86 7.51 -6.93 -8.23
N ALA A 87 6.54 -7.15 -7.33
CA ALA A 87 5.15 -6.77 -7.58
C ALA A 87 4.89 -5.26 -7.42
N VAL A 88 5.84 -4.50 -6.87
CA VAL A 88 5.67 -3.07 -6.57
C VAL A 88 5.66 -2.23 -7.84
N VAL A 89 4.65 -1.37 -7.95
CA VAL A 89 4.57 -0.25 -8.89
C VAL A 89 4.11 1.01 -8.15
N GLY A 90 4.50 2.18 -8.68
CA GLY A 90 4.17 3.48 -8.12
C GLY A 90 2.90 4.11 -8.71
N HIS A 91 2.68 5.37 -8.32
CA HIS A 91 1.64 6.21 -8.88
C HIS A 91 1.85 6.41 -10.39
N GLU A 92 0.77 6.33 -11.17
CA GLU A 92 0.74 6.43 -12.65
C GLU A 92 1.50 5.31 -13.40
N GLU A 93 2.07 4.34 -12.69
CA GLU A 93 2.57 3.12 -13.33
C GLU A 93 1.43 2.12 -13.60
N ASN A 94 1.65 1.19 -14.52
CA ASN A 94 0.60 0.30 -14.98
C ASN A 94 0.45 -0.96 -14.13
N ILE A 95 -0.80 -1.38 -13.90
CA ILE A 95 -1.15 -2.73 -13.47
C ILE A 95 -1.21 -3.61 -14.72
N ILE A 96 -0.44 -4.69 -14.74
CA ILE A 96 -0.38 -5.62 -15.86
C ILE A 96 -1.39 -6.74 -15.65
N PHE A 97 -2.42 -6.81 -16.51
CA PHE A 97 -3.38 -7.91 -16.49
C PHE A 97 -2.71 -9.16 -17.06
N PRO A 98 -2.43 -10.20 -16.23
CA PRO A 98 -1.69 -11.37 -16.69
C PRO A 98 -2.56 -12.26 -17.58
N SER A 99 -1.99 -12.85 -18.63
CA SER A 99 -2.70 -13.77 -19.55
C SER A 99 -3.20 -15.04 -18.84
N MET A 100 -2.60 -15.39 -17.71
CA MET A 100 -2.96 -16.56 -16.89
C MET A 100 -4.24 -16.35 -16.07
N ALA A 101 -4.63 -15.10 -15.79
CA ALA A 101 -5.82 -14.78 -15.00
C ALA A 101 -7.03 -14.46 -15.88
N LYS A 102 -8.21 -14.84 -15.40
CA LYS A 102 -9.50 -14.52 -16.03
C LYS A 102 -10.19 -13.35 -15.33
N ARG A 103 -9.86 -13.11 -14.08
CA ARG A 103 -10.43 -12.04 -13.26
C ARG A 103 -9.36 -11.45 -12.34
N VAL A 104 -9.15 -10.15 -12.45
CA VAL A 104 -8.23 -9.37 -11.60
C VAL A 104 -9.04 -8.29 -10.89
N ASP A 105 -9.02 -8.32 -9.55
CA ASP A 105 -9.76 -7.39 -8.71
C ASP A 105 -8.82 -6.36 -8.08
N TYR A 106 -9.34 -5.16 -7.80
CA TYR A 106 -8.71 -4.16 -6.94
C TYR A 106 -9.11 -4.39 -5.47
N GLU A 107 -8.22 -4.03 -4.56
CA GLU A 107 -8.43 -4.03 -3.10
C GLU A 107 -7.68 -2.81 -2.52
N GLY A 108 -8.41 -1.71 -2.28
CA GLY A 108 -7.84 -0.48 -1.70
C GLY A 108 -7.57 -0.65 -0.21
N GLU A 109 -6.34 -0.35 0.21
CA GLU A 109 -5.86 -0.61 1.57
C GLU A 109 -5.00 0.54 2.10
N LEU A 110 -4.92 0.65 3.44
CA LEU A 110 -3.87 1.42 4.09
C LEU A 110 -2.58 0.59 4.09
N GLY A 111 -1.49 1.15 3.57
CA GLY A 111 -0.16 0.58 3.67
C GLY A 111 0.61 1.22 4.83
N VAL A 112 1.07 0.41 5.78
CA VAL A 112 1.93 0.84 6.89
C VAL A 112 3.39 0.66 6.48
N VAL A 113 4.17 1.73 6.49
CA VAL A 113 5.59 1.71 6.08
C VAL A 113 6.47 1.66 7.33
N ILE A 114 7.28 0.61 7.43
CA ILE A 114 8.20 0.41 8.55
C ILE A 114 9.38 1.38 8.43
N GLY A 115 9.69 2.08 9.50
CA GLY A 115 10.78 3.07 9.58
C GLY A 115 12.06 2.54 10.21
N LYS A 116 11.95 1.63 11.18
CA LYS A 116 13.08 1.05 11.92
C LYS A 116 12.99 -0.47 11.93
N ALA A 117 14.16 -1.13 11.88
CA ALA A 117 14.18 -2.58 12.01
C ALA A 117 13.60 -3.01 13.37
N CYS A 118 12.69 -3.97 13.35
CA CYS A 118 12.04 -4.44 14.57
C CYS A 118 11.74 -5.94 14.57
N ARG A 119 11.72 -6.49 15.80
CA ARG A 119 11.42 -7.88 16.09
C ARG A 119 10.84 -7.98 17.50
N ASN A 120 9.76 -8.76 17.69
CA ASN A 120 9.08 -8.95 18.98
C ASN A 120 8.63 -7.62 19.63
N VAL A 121 8.02 -6.73 18.86
CA VAL A 121 7.53 -5.42 19.32
C VAL A 121 6.25 -5.59 20.13
N ALA A 122 6.11 -4.89 21.26
CA ALA A 122 4.83 -4.81 21.96
C ALA A 122 3.90 -3.83 21.22
N ALA A 123 2.59 -4.10 21.21
CA ALA A 123 1.62 -3.27 20.47
C ALA A 123 1.69 -1.78 20.86
N ARG A 124 1.86 -1.47 22.15
CA ARG A 124 1.97 -0.08 22.65
C ARG A 124 3.18 0.68 22.09
N ASP A 125 4.21 -0.03 21.63
CA ASP A 125 5.46 0.55 21.14
C ASP A 125 5.52 0.53 19.60
N ALA A 126 4.48 0.03 18.91
CA ALA A 126 4.46 -0.19 17.46
C ALA A 126 4.68 1.10 16.65
N CYS A 127 4.10 2.21 17.10
CA CYS A 127 4.22 3.52 16.43
C CYS A 127 5.67 4.01 16.33
N GLU A 128 6.58 3.60 17.22
CA GLU A 128 8.00 3.99 17.19
C GLU A 128 8.78 3.38 16.01
N TYR A 129 8.21 2.33 15.39
CA TYR A 129 8.80 1.60 14.28
C TYR A 129 8.16 1.92 12.92
N ILE A 130 7.10 2.72 12.91
CA ILE A 130 6.40 3.15 11.72
C ILE A 130 6.95 4.51 11.28
N VAL A 131 7.34 4.66 10.00
CA VAL A 131 7.72 5.97 9.44
C VAL A 131 6.51 6.73 8.93
N GLY A 132 5.44 6.04 8.58
CA GLY A 132 4.21 6.63 8.09
C GLY A 132 3.36 5.65 7.27
N TYR A 133 2.43 6.21 6.52
CA TYR A 133 1.37 5.48 5.84
C TYR A 133 1.27 5.87 4.38
N THR A 134 0.81 4.95 3.54
CA THR A 134 0.67 5.16 2.09
C THR A 134 -0.62 4.51 1.58
N CYS A 135 -1.12 4.93 0.42
CA CYS A 135 -2.16 4.15 -0.26
C CYS A 135 -1.54 2.87 -0.82
N PHE A 136 -2.29 1.78 -0.75
CA PHE A 136 -1.92 0.48 -1.29
C PHE A 136 -3.10 -0.13 -2.04
N ASN A 137 -2.81 -0.92 -3.08
CA ASN A 137 -3.81 -1.70 -3.79
C ASN A 137 -3.35 -3.16 -3.84
N ASP A 138 -4.02 -4.03 -3.09
CA ASP A 138 -3.70 -5.47 -3.06
C ASP A 138 -4.32 -6.20 -4.25
N VAL A 139 -3.82 -5.91 -5.45
CA VAL A 139 -4.32 -6.48 -6.70
C VAL A 139 -4.31 -8.00 -6.65
N THR A 140 -5.44 -8.61 -7.06
CA THR A 140 -5.71 -10.03 -6.85
C THR A 140 -6.22 -10.70 -8.11
N ALA A 141 -5.55 -11.76 -8.59
CA ALA A 141 -6.10 -12.67 -9.58
C ALA A 141 -7.12 -13.60 -8.91
N ARG A 142 -8.38 -13.20 -8.90
CA ARG A 142 -9.43 -13.78 -8.05
C ARG A 142 -9.80 -15.22 -8.42
N ASP A 143 -9.77 -15.55 -9.68
CA ASP A 143 -10.00 -16.91 -10.14
C ASP A 143 -8.88 -17.88 -9.73
N LEU A 144 -7.63 -17.39 -9.69
CA LEU A 144 -6.49 -18.16 -9.20
C LEU A 144 -6.49 -18.27 -7.67
N GLN A 145 -6.91 -17.23 -6.95
CA GLN A 145 -7.06 -17.29 -5.50
C GLN A 145 -8.06 -18.35 -5.06
N LYS A 146 -9.18 -18.49 -5.80
CA LYS A 146 -10.18 -19.54 -5.52
C LYS A 146 -9.70 -20.95 -5.85
N LYS A 147 -8.75 -21.07 -6.79
CA LYS A 147 -8.21 -22.34 -7.24
C LYS A 147 -7.10 -22.87 -6.34
N ASP A 148 -6.25 -21.95 -5.83
CA ASP A 148 -5.09 -22.31 -5.05
C ASP A 148 -5.43 -22.29 -3.55
N ILE A 149 -4.79 -23.17 -2.78
CA ILE A 149 -4.91 -23.16 -1.31
C ILE A 149 -4.16 -21.97 -0.72
N GLN A 150 -3.03 -21.58 -1.34
CA GLN A 150 -2.18 -20.48 -0.90
C GLN A 150 -2.21 -19.33 -1.90
N PHE A 151 -2.10 -18.09 -1.40
CA PHE A 151 -2.33 -16.87 -2.18
C PHE A 151 -1.13 -16.43 -3.03
N THR A 152 0.03 -17.10 -2.93
CA THR A 152 1.27 -16.65 -3.60
C THR A 152 1.05 -16.34 -5.08
N ARG A 153 0.49 -17.25 -5.87
CA ARG A 153 0.29 -17.03 -7.30
C ARG A 153 -0.71 -15.92 -7.58
N SER A 154 -1.82 -15.88 -6.86
CA SER A 154 -2.90 -14.92 -7.09
C SER A 154 -2.56 -13.47 -6.69
N LYS A 155 -1.58 -13.29 -5.83
CA LYS A 155 -1.21 -12.01 -5.21
C LYS A 155 0.17 -11.48 -5.63
N SER A 156 0.97 -12.27 -6.38
CA SER A 156 2.41 -11.99 -6.58
C SER A 156 2.84 -11.73 -8.03
N PHE A 157 1.90 -11.53 -8.95
CA PHE A 157 2.28 -11.08 -10.30
C PHE A 157 2.99 -9.73 -10.23
N ASP A 158 3.91 -9.49 -11.15
CA ASP A 158 4.50 -8.16 -11.32
C ASP A 158 3.38 -7.12 -11.44
N SER A 159 3.57 -5.94 -10.84
CA SER A 159 2.59 -4.86 -10.73
C SER A 159 1.38 -5.08 -9.81
N PHE A 160 1.30 -6.18 -9.06
CA PHE A 160 0.17 -6.47 -8.17
C PHE A 160 0.26 -5.83 -6.79
N ALA A 161 1.24 -4.96 -6.56
CA ALA A 161 1.40 -4.17 -5.33
C ALA A 161 1.59 -2.67 -5.63
N PRO A 162 0.60 -2.00 -6.28
CA PRO A 162 0.64 -0.56 -6.42
C PRO A 162 0.67 0.12 -5.05
N MET A 163 1.57 1.09 -4.85
CA MET A 163 1.64 1.89 -3.63
C MET A 163 2.12 3.32 -3.86
N GLY A 164 1.67 4.25 -3.02
CA GLY A 164 1.99 5.67 -3.13
C GLY A 164 0.77 6.58 -3.04
N PRO A 165 0.86 7.82 -3.52
CA PRO A 165 2.04 8.50 -4.06
C PRO A 165 3.04 8.93 -2.99
N PHE A 166 2.61 9.07 -1.72
CA PHE A 166 3.36 9.64 -0.61
C PHE A 166 3.43 8.70 0.58
N ILE A 167 4.35 8.96 1.51
CA ILE A 167 4.32 8.48 2.89
C ILE A 167 3.89 9.67 3.77
N GLU A 168 2.73 9.57 4.43
CA GLU A 168 2.25 10.55 5.40
C GLU A 168 2.64 10.12 6.82
N THR A 169 3.36 10.98 7.55
CA THR A 169 3.91 10.64 8.87
C THR A 169 2.98 10.97 10.03
N GLU A 170 1.97 11.82 9.81
CA GLU A 170 1.08 12.36 10.86
C GLU A 170 -0.37 11.91 10.66
N LEU A 171 -0.56 10.71 10.10
CA LEU A 171 -1.88 10.12 9.94
C LEU A 171 -2.34 9.46 11.23
N ASP A 172 -3.63 9.61 11.55
CA ASP A 172 -4.29 8.78 12.57
C ASP A 172 -4.72 7.44 11.92
N PRO A 173 -4.00 6.33 12.19
CA PRO A 173 -4.29 5.06 11.55
C PRO A 173 -5.58 4.40 12.02
N ASP A 174 -6.16 4.87 13.13
CA ASP A 174 -7.39 4.30 13.70
C ASP A 174 -8.65 5.05 13.23
N ASN A 175 -8.50 6.17 12.51
CA ASN A 175 -9.62 6.99 12.06
C ASN A 175 -9.39 7.64 10.69
N THR A 176 -9.01 6.84 9.72
CA THR A 176 -8.74 7.32 8.38
C THR A 176 -9.72 6.71 7.37
N ARG A 177 -10.23 7.55 6.46
CA ARG A 177 -11.14 7.13 5.39
C ARG A 177 -10.35 6.58 4.21
N ILE A 178 -10.84 5.46 3.67
CA ILE A 178 -10.31 4.80 2.48
C ILE A 178 -11.42 4.68 1.44
N GLU A 179 -11.16 5.13 0.22
CA GLU A 179 -12.07 5.02 -0.92
C GLU A 179 -11.34 4.46 -2.13
N SER A 180 -12.03 3.62 -2.91
CA SER A 180 -11.54 3.18 -4.22
C SER A 180 -12.50 3.58 -5.32
N PHE A 181 -11.94 3.96 -6.47
CA PHE A 181 -12.68 4.35 -7.66
C PHE A 181 -12.22 3.52 -8.84
N LEU A 182 -13.15 3.14 -9.70
CA LEU A 182 -12.90 2.51 -10.99
C LEU A 182 -13.52 3.39 -12.07
N ASN A 183 -12.69 3.94 -12.97
CA ASN A 183 -13.10 4.88 -14.02
C ASN A 183 -13.88 6.09 -13.47
N GLY A 184 -13.48 6.61 -12.30
CA GLY A 184 -14.11 7.72 -11.61
C GLY A 184 -15.36 7.38 -10.81
N GLU A 185 -15.88 6.15 -10.90
CA GLU A 185 -17.01 5.68 -10.11
C GLU A 185 -16.53 5.09 -8.78
N LYS A 186 -17.06 5.57 -7.66
CA LYS A 186 -16.71 5.07 -6.33
C LYS A 186 -17.23 3.64 -6.12
N LYS A 187 -16.33 2.72 -5.78
CA LYS A 187 -16.62 1.30 -5.56
C LYS A 187 -16.43 0.86 -4.12
N GLN A 188 -15.41 1.37 -3.42
CA GLN A 188 -15.18 1.09 -2.01
C GLN A 188 -15.27 2.38 -1.21
N SER A 189 -15.80 2.28 0.01
CA SER A 189 -15.79 3.36 1.01
C SER A 189 -15.77 2.73 2.39
N GLY A 190 -14.69 2.93 3.13
CA GLY A 190 -14.48 2.39 4.47
C GLY A 190 -13.69 3.33 5.36
N SER A 191 -13.55 2.95 6.61
CA SER A 191 -12.72 3.64 7.59
C SER A 191 -11.86 2.62 8.33
N THR A 192 -10.63 3.01 8.67
CA THR A 192 -9.74 2.18 9.50
C THR A 192 -10.30 1.89 10.89
N ARG A 193 -11.33 2.61 11.33
CA ARG A 193 -12.11 2.26 12.54
C ARG A 193 -12.75 0.87 12.49
N ASP A 194 -13.02 0.39 11.28
CA ASP A 194 -13.69 -0.90 11.04
C ASP A 194 -12.72 -2.06 10.92
N LEU A 195 -11.40 -1.80 11.10
CA LEU A 195 -10.37 -2.83 11.15
C LEU A 195 -10.66 -3.82 12.30
N ILE A 196 -10.57 -5.12 12.01
CA ILE A 196 -10.68 -6.20 12.99
C ILE A 196 -9.44 -6.20 13.88
N PHE A 197 -8.27 -6.11 13.27
CA PHE A 197 -6.97 -6.00 13.92
C PHE A 197 -6.37 -4.63 13.61
N SER A 198 -6.10 -3.84 14.66
CA SER A 198 -5.52 -2.50 14.54
C SER A 198 -4.10 -2.55 13.97
N VAL A 199 -3.61 -1.41 13.47
CA VAL A 199 -2.24 -1.28 12.94
C VAL A 199 -1.20 -1.72 13.98
N ASP A 200 -1.32 -1.27 15.22
CA ASP A 200 -0.38 -1.60 16.29
C ASP A 200 -0.35 -3.09 16.59
N TYR A 201 -1.54 -3.73 16.59
CA TYR A 201 -1.64 -5.17 16.77
C TYR A 201 -0.99 -5.92 15.60
N LEU A 202 -1.18 -5.47 14.36
CA LEU A 202 -0.56 -6.09 13.18
C LEU A 202 0.97 -6.01 13.24
N VAL A 203 1.54 -4.86 13.60
CA VAL A 203 3.00 -4.73 13.77
C VAL A 203 3.50 -5.66 14.87
N CYS A 204 2.81 -5.69 16.01
CA CYS A 204 3.13 -6.60 17.12
C CYS A 204 3.09 -8.06 16.65
N PHE A 205 2.01 -8.50 16.05
CA PHE A 205 1.80 -9.87 15.61
C PHE A 205 2.84 -10.30 14.57
N ILE A 206 3.02 -9.51 13.51
CA ILE A 206 3.94 -9.84 12.42
C ILE A 206 5.40 -9.83 12.92
N SER A 207 5.76 -8.87 13.79
CA SER A 207 7.12 -8.78 14.32
C SER A 207 7.51 -9.97 15.22
N ARG A 208 6.55 -10.73 15.75
CA ARG A 208 6.81 -12.00 16.45
C ARG A 208 7.15 -13.14 15.49
N ILE A 209 6.65 -13.08 14.27
CA ILE A 209 6.86 -14.11 13.25
C ILE A 209 8.16 -13.86 12.50
N MET A 210 8.40 -12.61 12.04
CA MET A 210 9.55 -12.26 11.22
C MET A 210 10.09 -10.87 11.56
N THR A 211 11.38 -10.63 11.32
CA THR A 211 11.97 -9.29 11.41
C THR A 211 11.40 -8.40 10.32
N LEU A 212 10.90 -7.21 10.70
CA LEU A 212 10.53 -6.14 9.79
C LEU A 212 11.72 -5.20 9.61
N LEU A 213 11.97 -4.76 8.39
CA LEU A 213 13.09 -3.88 8.02
C LEU A 213 12.58 -2.51 7.57
N PRO A 214 13.40 -1.45 7.67
CA PRO A 214 13.05 -0.14 7.14
C PRO A 214 12.64 -0.23 5.67
N GLY A 215 11.48 0.36 5.35
CA GLY A 215 10.90 0.32 4.02
C GLY A 215 9.99 -0.88 3.73
N ASP A 216 9.94 -1.91 4.58
CA ASP A 216 8.91 -2.96 4.47
C ASP A 216 7.52 -2.38 4.64
N VAL A 217 6.54 -3.01 4.02
CA VAL A 217 5.15 -2.54 4.02
C VAL A 217 4.23 -3.62 4.57
N ILE A 218 3.31 -3.20 5.45
CA ILE A 218 2.17 -4.02 5.86
C ILE A 218 0.93 -3.45 5.17
N ALA A 219 0.27 -4.25 4.33
CA ALA A 219 -1.02 -3.94 3.73
C ALA A 219 -2.12 -4.45 4.67
N THR A 220 -2.99 -3.54 5.15
CA THR A 220 -3.79 -3.77 6.36
C THR A 220 -5.13 -4.46 6.11
N GLY A 221 -5.43 -4.81 4.87
CA GLY A 221 -6.74 -5.34 4.47
C GLY A 221 -7.64 -4.27 3.84
N THR A 222 -8.65 -4.73 3.12
CA THR A 222 -9.55 -3.90 2.30
C THR A 222 -10.98 -3.91 2.84
N PRO A 223 -11.74 -2.79 2.76
CA PRO A 223 -13.17 -2.76 3.04
C PRO A 223 -13.98 -3.45 1.92
N ALA A 224 -15.29 -3.64 2.14
CA ALA A 224 -16.22 -4.15 1.13
C ALA A 224 -16.23 -3.31 -0.15
N GLY A 225 -16.67 -3.92 -1.27
CA GLY A 225 -16.78 -3.26 -2.58
C GLY A 225 -15.63 -3.61 -3.54
N ILE A 226 -14.90 -4.70 -3.28
CA ILE A 226 -13.91 -5.23 -4.22
C ILE A 226 -14.57 -5.60 -5.55
N GLY A 227 -13.84 -5.50 -6.65
CA GLY A 227 -14.43 -5.81 -7.95
C GLY A 227 -13.42 -5.95 -9.08
N PRO A 228 -13.89 -6.49 -10.23
CA PRO A 228 -13.02 -6.76 -11.35
C PRO A 228 -12.61 -5.50 -12.10
N MET A 229 -11.36 -5.47 -12.53
CA MET A 229 -10.80 -4.52 -13.49
C MET A 229 -10.70 -5.17 -14.87
N GLN A 230 -10.75 -4.35 -15.91
CA GLN A 230 -10.53 -4.71 -17.31
C GLN A 230 -9.32 -3.95 -17.87
N VAL A 231 -8.74 -4.47 -18.94
CA VAL A 231 -7.71 -3.73 -19.70
C VAL A 231 -8.31 -2.43 -20.24
N GLY A 232 -7.65 -1.32 -19.95
CA GLY A 232 -8.12 0.04 -20.27
C GLY A 232 -8.72 0.78 -19.08
N ASP A 233 -9.04 0.09 -17.98
CA ASP A 233 -9.56 0.74 -16.78
C ASP A 233 -8.50 1.57 -16.06
N ILE A 234 -8.99 2.57 -15.30
CA ILE A 234 -8.23 3.35 -14.36
C ILE A 234 -8.75 3.07 -12.96
N VAL A 235 -7.89 2.60 -12.08
CA VAL A 235 -8.21 2.38 -10.66
C VAL A 235 -7.51 3.42 -9.80
N GLU A 236 -8.24 3.95 -8.82
CA GLU A 236 -7.72 4.93 -7.86
C GLU A 236 -8.02 4.47 -6.45
N VAL A 237 -7.02 4.55 -5.58
CA VAL A 237 -7.15 4.37 -4.12
C VAL A 237 -6.85 5.70 -3.46
N LYS A 238 -7.85 6.26 -2.80
CA LYS A 238 -7.77 7.55 -2.11
C LYS A 238 -7.85 7.35 -0.61
N ILE A 239 -6.88 7.92 0.11
CA ILE A 239 -6.85 7.92 1.58
C ILE A 239 -6.75 9.34 2.06
N ASP A 240 -7.65 9.72 2.96
CA ASP A 240 -7.65 11.06 3.55
C ASP A 240 -6.31 11.30 4.27
N GLY A 241 -5.76 12.51 4.12
CA GLY A 241 -4.44 12.84 4.63
C GLY A 241 -3.28 12.43 3.72
N ILE A 242 -3.36 11.32 2.97
CA ILE A 242 -2.28 10.84 2.09
C ILE A 242 -2.40 11.44 0.69
N GLY A 243 -3.48 11.15 -0.01
CA GLY A 243 -3.70 11.52 -1.40
C GLY A 243 -4.33 10.40 -2.21
N THR A 244 -4.08 10.38 -3.52
CA THR A 244 -4.67 9.40 -4.44
C THR A 244 -3.58 8.64 -5.19
N LEU A 245 -3.55 7.34 -5.03
CA LEU A 245 -2.79 6.41 -5.85
C LEU A 245 -3.63 6.07 -7.08
N LYS A 246 -3.08 6.28 -8.28
CA LYS A 246 -3.78 6.07 -9.55
C LYS A 246 -2.96 5.17 -10.45
N ASN A 247 -3.60 4.16 -11.05
CA ASN A 247 -2.94 3.24 -11.95
C ASN A 247 -3.86 2.88 -13.11
N SER A 248 -3.29 2.68 -14.29
CA SER A 248 -4.00 2.17 -15.47
C SER A 248 -3.79 0.67 -15.61
N VAL A 249 -4.81 -0.04 -16.07
CA VAL A 249 -4.74 -1.48 -16.32
C VAL A 249 -4.39 -1.73 -17.78
N VAL A 250 -3.30 -2.45 -18.02
CA VAL A 250 -2.83 -2.79 -19.37
C VAL A 250 -2.72 -4.29 -19.56
N ARG A 251 -2.74 -4.74 -20.83
CA ARG A 251 -2.54 -6.16 -21.14
C ARG A 251 -1.07 -6.58 -20.96
N GLY A 252 -0.84 -7.69 -20.28
CA GLY A 252 0.46 -8.36 -20.28
C GLY A 252 0.82 -8.86 -21.69
N LYS A 253 2.12 -8.87 -21.98
CA LYS A 253 2.65 -9.41 -23.23
C LYS A 253 2.51 -10.93 -23.30
#